data_25319b69d661cce9701bcc3be525ab35
#
_entry.id   25319b69d661cce9701bcc3be525ab35
#
_cell.length_a   1.000
_cell.length_b   1.000
_cell.length_c   1.000
_cell.angle_alpha   90.00
_cell.angle_beta   90.00
_cell.angle_gamma   90.00
#
_symmetry.space_group_name_H-M   'P 1'
#
loop_
_entity.id
_entity.type
_entity.pdbx_description
1 polymer ?
#
loop_
_entity_poly.entity_id
_entity_poly.type
_entity_poly.pdbx_seq_one_letter_code
_entity_poly.pdbx_strand_id
1 'polypeptide(L)'
;MENEKTFTQEEVNQIVQERLERERARYNKDADSVQALQEQVARVTAELESTKAEYLEKERIRHDETLKSELLKKLEGNHITAPKEIYPLFDGKATLDDQGELLLDGKNADEYLKEWGKANPWAIKSLQKTGSGYNNLSQNHKEIDEMERYRKAFNS
;
A
#
# COMPACT_ATOMS: atom_id res chain seq x y z
N MET A 1 52.73 -58.91 44.11
CA MET A 1 52.14 -59.81 43.09
C MET A 1 50.80 -59.14 42.68
N GLU A 2 50.81 -58.51 41.51
CA GLU A 2 49.57 -57.91 40.93
C GLU A 2 48.77 -59.14 40.41
N ASN A 3 47.55 -59.23 40.92
CA ASN A 3 46.58 -60.20 40.45
C ASN A 3 46.09 -59.73 39.09
N GLU A 4 46.69 -60.21 38.00
CA GLU A 4 46.15 -59.99 36.66
C GLU A 4 44.77 -60.65 36.59
N LYS A 5 43.73 -59.85 36.54
CA LYS A 5 42.37 -60.32 36.26
C LYS A 5 42.31 -60.83 34.83
N THR A 6 42.45 -62.15 34.68
CA THR A 6 42.22 -62.85 33.38
C THR A 6 40.68 -63.02 33.22
N PHE A 7 40.14 -62.46 32.18
CA PHE A 7 38.78 -62.72 31.80
C PHE A 7 38.61 -63.95 30.97
N THR A 8 37.54 -64.67 31.21
CA THR A 8 37.18 -65.80 30.33
C THR A 8 36.71 -65.31 28.99
N GLN A 9 36.72 -66.11 27.94
CA GLN A 9 36.24 -65.77 26.61
C GLN A 9 34.75 -65.41 26.66
N GLU A 10 33.97 -66.07 27.52
CA GLU A 10 32.52 -65.76 27.71
C GLU A 10 32.29 -64.39 28.34
N GLU A 11 33.07 -64.05 29.35
CA GLU A 11 32.98 -62.67 29.96
C GLU A 11 33.37 -61.58 28.97
N VAL A 12 34.40 -61.80 28.17
CA VAL A 12 34.78 -60.86 27.12
C VAL A 12 33.65 -60.69 26.08
N ASN A 13 33.06 -61.77 25.64
CA ASN A 13 31.94 -61.75 24.68
C ASN A 13 30.72 -61.01 25.24
N GLN A 14 30.41 -61.26 26.49
CA GLN A 14 29.31 -60.54 27.16
C GLN A 14 29.55 -59.02 27.26
N ILE A 15 30.76 -58.60 27.66
CA ILE A 15 31.16 -57.22 27.72
C ILE A 15 31.09 -56.54 26.34
N VAL A 16 31.53 -57.25 25.31
CA VAL A 16 31.46 -56.75 23.94
C VAL A 16 30.02 -56.61 23.46
N GLN A 17 29.16 -57.56 23.73
CA GLN A 17 27.73 -57.46 23.38
C GLN A 17 27.05 -56.32 24.09
N GLU A 18 27.25 -56.16 25.41
CA GLU A 18 26.69 -55.06 26.16
C GLU A 18 27.15 -53.66 25.69
N ARG A 19 28.42 -53.58 25.25
CA ARG A 19 28.95 -52.36 24.65
C ARG A 19 28.32 -52.05 23.30
N LEU A 20 28.20 -53.02 22.44
CA LEU A 20 27.56 -52.91 21.13
C LEU A 20 26.10 -52.49 21.25
N GLU A 21 25.37 -53.08 22.19
CA GLU A 21 23.97 -52.68 22.44
C GLU A 21 23.85 -51.23 22.94
N ARG A 22 24.72 -50.82 23.85
CA ARG A 22 24.76 -49.41 24.34
C ARG A 22 25.12 -48.44 23.22
N GLU A 23 26.10 -48.74 22.39
CA GLU A 23 26.48 -47.90 21.26
C GLU A 23 25.38 -47.84 20.19
N ARG A 24 24.72 -48.97 19.90
CA ARG A 24 23.57 -49.00 18.98
C ARG A 24 22.39 -48.13 19.52
N ALA A 25 22.10 -48.24 20.80
CA ALA A 25 21.06 -47.44 21.43
C ALA A 25 21.40 -45.95 21.40
N ARG A 26 22.66 -45.56 21.60
CA ARG A 26 23.11 -44.17 21.45
C ARG A 26 22.99 -43.70 20.00
N TYR A 27 23.48 -44.49 19.05
CA TYR A 27 23.40 -44.11 17.62
C TYR A 27 21.97 -43.93 17.14
N ASN A 28 21.04 -44.80 17.54
CA ASN A 28 19.62 -44.64 17.21
C ASN A 28 19.04 -43.38 17.80
N LYS A 29 19.33 -43.09 19.07
CA LYS A 29 18.87 -41.87 19.72
C LYS A 29 19.42 -40.61 19.07
N ASP A 30 20.69 -40.63 18.65
CA ASP A 30 21.29 -39.50 17.94
C ASP A 30 20.68 -39.36 16.52
N ALA A 31 20.39 -40.46 15.83
CA ALA A 31 19.71 -40.45 14.53
C ALA A 31 18.30 -39.89 14.64
N ASP A 32 17.51 -40.30 15.64
CA ASP A 32 16.18 -39.78 15.90
C ASP A 32 16.21 -38.25 16.21
N SER A 33 17.22 -37.84 16.97
CA SER A 33 17.44 -36.42 17.27
C SER A 33 17.78 -35.60 16.02
N VAL A 34 18.63 -36.12 15.15
CA VAL A 34 18.97 -35.48 13.86
C VAL A 34 17.72 -35.36 12.97
N GLN A 35 16.93 -36.43 12.89
CA GLN A 35 15.71 -36.41 12.11
C GLN A 35 14.72 -35.35 12.66
N ALA A 36 14.49 -35.27 13.98
CA ALA A 36 13.65 -34.31 14.60
C ALA A 36 14.12 -32.86 14.32
N LEU A 37 15.42 -32.61 14.37
CA LEU A 37 15.99 -31.30 14.02
C LEU A 37 15.79 -30.96 12.53
N GLN A 38 15.94 -31.94 11.63
CA GLN A 38 15.68 -31.72 10.20
C GLN A 38 14.22 -31.35 9.93
N GLU A 39 13.28 -32.05 10.57
CA GLU A 39 11.86 -31.74 10.49
C GLU A 39 11.56 -30.33 11.04
N GLN A 40 12.18 -29.95 12.14
CA GLN A 40 12.05 -28.62 12.72
C GLN A 40 12.59 -27.54 11.78
N VAL A 41 13.78 -27.75 11.20
CA VAL A 41 14.36 -26.82 10.21
C VAL A 41 13.46 -26.69 8.98
N ALA A 42 12.94 -27.78 8.45
CA ALA A 42 12.03 -27.75 7.31
C ALA A 42 10.75 -26.95 7.63
N ARG A 43 10.18 -27.13 8.83
CA ARG A 43 9.00 -26.37 9.29
C ARG A 43 9.28 -24.88 9.41
N VAL A 44 10.37 -24.52 10.09
CA VAL A 44 10.76 -23.10 10.28
C VAL A 44 11.06 -22.44 8.94
N THR A 45 11.69 -23.17 8.01
CA THR A 45 11.95 -22.65 6.66
C THR A 45 10.65 -22.37 5.90
N ALA A 46 9.68 -23.28 5.96
CA ALA A 46 8.39 -23.10 5.32
C ALA A 46 7.60 -21.93 5.93
N GLU A 47 7.62 -21.77 7.27
CA GLU A 47 7.01 -20.64 7.97
C GLU A 47 7.67 -19.31 7.58
N LEU A 48 8.97 -19.28 7.45
CA LEU A 48 9.73 -18.09 7.04
C LEU A 48 9.39 -17.70 5.59
N GLU A 49 9.30 -18.65 4.67
CA GLU A 49 8.89 -18.38 3.28
C GLU A 49 7.47 -17.85 3.21
N SER A 50 6.53 -18.44 3.95
CA SER A 50 5.15 -17.97 4.04
C SER A 50 5.07 -16.54 4.59
N THR A 51 5.75 -16.28 5.71
CA THR A 51 5.78 -14.95 6.34
C THR A 51 6.40 -13.91 5.40
N LYS A 52 7.46 -14.27 4.68
CA LYS A 52 8.08 -13.39 3.69
C LYS A 52 7.14 -13.06 2.54
N ALA A 53 6.42 -14.05 2.03
CA ALA A 53 5.44 -13.84 0.97
C ALA A 53 4.28 -12.93 1.43
N GLU A 54 3.76 -13.16 2.64
CA GLU A 54 2.74 -12.29 3.22
C GLU A 54 3.22 -10.85 3.43
N TYR A 55 4.47 -10.69 3.88
CA TYR A 55 5.06 -9.36 4.07
C TYR A 55 5.18 -8.61 2.74
N LEU A 56 5.69 -9.26 1.70
CA LEU A 56 5.82 -8.66 0.37
C LEU A 56 4.47 -8.27 -0.22
N GLU A 57 3.44 -9.10 -0.03
CA GLU A 57 2.09 -8.78 -0.49
C GLU A 57 1.49 -7.59 0.27
N LYS A 58 1.67 -7.52 1.59
CA LYS A 58 1.24 -6.36 2.40
C LYS A 58 1.97 -5.08 1.99
N GLU A 59 3.26 -5.15 1.69
CA GLU A 59 4.03 -4.00 1.19
C GLU A 59 3.53 -3.54 -0.17
N ARG A 60 3.22 -4.48 -1.08
CA ARG A 60 2.65 -4.17 -2.39
C ARG A 60 1.30 -3.44 -2.25
N ILE A 61 0.39 -3.99 -1.44
CA ILE A 61 -0.92 -3.38 -1.19
C ILE A 61 -0.76 -1.97 -0.62
N ARG A 62 0.10 -1.80 0.39
CA ARG A 62 0.36 -0.49 1.02
C ARG A 62 0.91 0.51 0.02
N HIS A 63 1.84 0.09 -0.83
CA HIS A 63 2.40 0.92 -1.89
C HIS A 63 1.32 1.37 -2.88
N ASP A 64 0.46 0.45 -3.34
CA ASP A 64 -0.63 0.73 -4.26
C ASP A 64 -1.67 1.68 -3.65
N GLU A 65 -2.02 1.50 -2.37
CA GLU A 65 -2.92 2.40 -1.63
C GLU A 65 -2.31 3.80 -1.47
N THR A 66 -1.03 3.89 -1.17
CA THR A 66 -0.31 5.17 -1.04
C THR A 66 -0.29 5.90 -2.38
N LEU A 67 0.10 5.21 -3.44
CA LEU A 67 0.13 5.75 -4.80
C LEU A 67 -1.24 6.26 -5.23
N LYS A 68 -2.29 5.49 -4.99
CA LYS A 68 -3.68 5.88 -5.26
C LYS A 68 -4.09 7.12 -4.47
N SER A 69 -3.76 7.16 -3.18
CA SER A 69 -4.08 8.30 -2.31
C SER A 69 -3.37 9.57 -2.78
N GLU A 70 -2.07 9.50 -3.07
CA GLU A 70 -1.30 10.64 -3.56
C GLU A 70 -1.79 11.12 -4.93
N LEU A 71 -2.09 10.20 -5.84
CA LEU A 71 -2.65 10.57 -7.15
C LEU A 71 -4.00 11.28 -7.01
N LEU A 72 -4.91 10.77 -6.18
CA LEU A 72 -6.19 11.44 -5.93
C LEU A 72 -6.01 12.83 -5.34
N LYS A 73 -5.11 13.01 -4.37
CA LYS A 73 -4.77 14.33 -3.81
C LYS A 73 -4.25 15.30 -4.87
N LYS A 74 -3.37 14.83 -5.75
CA LYS A 74 -2.83 15.64 -6.84
C LYS A 74 -3.89 16.02 -7.87
N LEU A 75 -4.81 15.11 -8.22
CA LEU A 75 -5.95 15.39 -9.08
C LEU A 75 -6.88 16.45 -8.46
N GLU A 76 -7.18 16.34 -7.17
CA GLU A 76 -8.00 17.32 -6.44
C GLU A 76 -7.29 18.69 -6.35
N GLY A 77 -6.00 18.69 -6.02
CA GLY A 77 -5.18 19.91 -5.92
C GLY A 77 -5.03 20.67 -7.23
N ASN A 78 -5.05 19.97 -8.36
CA ASN A 78 -5.05 20.57 -9.70
C ASN A 78 -6.46 20.87 -10.23
N HIS A 79 -7.46 20.91 -9.35
CA HIS A 79 -8.85 21.26 -9.67
C HIS A 79 -9.50 20.37 -10.72
N ILE A 80 -9.12 19.12 -10.80
CA ILE A 80 -9.72 18.17 -11.73
C ILE A 80 -11.14 17.81 -11.27
N THR A 81 -12.07 17.83 -12.21
CA THR A 81 -13.45 17.43 -11.99
C THR A 81 -13.54 15.93 -11.86
N ALA A 82 -14.29 15.41 -10.87
CA ALA A 82 -14.49 13.98 -10.65
C ALA A 82 -13.18 13.17 -10.60
N PRO A 83 -12.26 13.44 -9.63
CA PRO A 83 -10.94 12.80 -9.57
C PRO A 83 -11.01 11.27 -9.56
N LYS A 84 -12.02 10.68 -8.91
CA LYS A 84 -12.20 9.22 -8.83
C LYS A 84 -12.55 8.57 -10.17
N GLU A 85 -13.23 9.29 -11.04
CA GLU A 85 -13.63 8.81 -12.38
C GLU A 85 -12.47 8.96 -13.38
N ILE A 86 -11.66 10.01 -13.19
CA ILE A 86 -10.49 10.31 -14.03
C ILE A 86 -9.26 9.52 -13.62
N TYR A 87 -9.17 9.10 -12.36
CA TYR A 87 -8.06 8.33 -11.80
C TYR A 87 -7.55 7.20 -12.74
N PRO A 88 -8.42 6.34 -13.35
CA PRO A 88 -7.95 5.22 -14.16
C PRO A 88 -7.13 5.64 -15.40
N LEU A 89 -7.21 6.90 -15.85
CA LEU A 89 -6.41 7.40 -16.97
C LEU A 89 -4.92 7.57 -16.61
N PHE A 90 -4.62 7.67 -15.32
CA PHE A 90 -3.28 7.91 -14.81
C PHE A 90 -2.71 6.75 -14.00
N ASP A 91 -3.53 5.75 -13.65
CA ASP A 91 -3.15 4.65 -12.76
C ASP A 91 -1.89 3.91 -13.26
N GLY A 92 -1.84 3.57 -14.55
CA GLY A 92 -0.68 2.90 -15.14
C GLY A 92 0.54 3.80 -15.43
N LYS A 93 0.45 5.12 -15.16
CA LYS A 93 1.50 6.11 -15.43
C LYS A 93 2.09 6.69 -14.15
N ALA A 94 1.42 6.43 -13.04
CA ALA A 94 1.79 6.95 -11.73
C ALA A 94 2.87 6.08 -11.10
N THR A 95 3.92 6.72 -10.60
CA THR A 95 5.00 6.10 -9.83
C THR A 95 5.38 7.01 -8.68
N LEU A 96 5.97 6.46 -7.63
CA LEU A 96 6.58 7.24 -6.56
C LEU A 96 8.10 7.22 -6.74
N ASP A 97 8.75 8.35 -6.53
CA ASP A 97 10.21 8.42 -6.49
C ASP A 97 10.76 7.99 -5.12
N ASP A 98 12.09 8.01 -4.97
CA ASP A 98 12.79 7.64 -3.73
C ASP A 98 12.46 8.57 -2.55
N GLN A 99 11.88 9.74 -2.78
CA GLN A 99 11.44 10.71 -1.78
C GLN A 99 9.95 10.59 -1.47
N GLY A 100 9.23 9.71 -2.18
CA GLY A 100 7.79 9.50 -2.05
C GLY A 100 6.96 10.54 -2.81
N GLU A 101 7.59 11.31 -3.73
CA GLU A 101 6.85 12.23 -4.59
C GLU A 101 6.23 11.49 -5.79
N LEU A 102 5.03 11.94 -6.16
CA LEU A 102 4.29 11.35 -7.28
C LEU A 102 4.84 11.86 -8.61
N LEU A 103 5.20 10.92 -9.46
CA LEU A 103 5.56 11.16 -10.86
C LEU A 103 4.47 10.59 -11.78
N LEU A 104 4.19 11.28 -12.88
CA LEU A 104 3.34 10.83 -13.97
C LEU A 104 4.16 10.79 -15.27
N ASP A 105 4.31 9.61 -15.86
CA ASP A 105 5.19 9.39 -17.02
C ASP A 105 6.64 9.91 -16.78
N GLY A 106 7.14 9.78 -15.54
CA GLY A 106 8.47 10.22 -15.14
C GLY A 106 8.64 11.74 -14.94
N LYS A 107 7.56 12.51 -15.03
CA LYS A 107 7.53 13.95 -14.76
C LYS A 107 6.86 14.26 -13.43
N ASN A 108 7.16 15.39 -12.83
CA ASN A 108 6.44 15.87 -11.66
C ASN A 108 4.92 15.90 -11.94
N ALA A 109 4.14 15.32 -11.03
CA ALA A 109 2.70 15.15 -11.23
C ALA A 109 1.95 16.48 -11.42
N ASP A 110 2.34 17.54 -10.68
CA ASP A 110 1.68 18.84 -10.79
C ASP A 110 1.95 19.51 -12.16
N GLU A 111 3.15 19.39 -12.69
CA GLU A 111 3.51 19.89 -14.01
C GLU A 111 2.75 19.13 -15.10
N TYR A 112 2.76 17.80 -15.01
CA TYR A 112 2.07 16.95 -15.96
C TYR A 112 0.56 17.24 -15.97
N LEU A 113 -0.08 17.34 -14.81
CA LEU A 113 -1.51 17.59 -14.69
C LEU A 113 -1.90 18.99 -15.17
N LYS A 114 -1.05 20.00 -14.99
CA LYS A 114 -1.26 21.34 -15.57
C LYS A 114 -1.22 21.34 -17.10
N GLU A 115 -0.26 20.63 -17.69
CA GLU A 115 -0.18 20.45 -19.14
C GLU A 115 -1.38 19.68 -19.68
N TRP A 116 -1.71 18.57 -19.02
CA TRP A 116 -2.85 17.74 -19.37
C TRP A 116 -4.18 18.51 -19.27
N GLY A 117 -4.35 19.32 -18.23
CA GLY A 117 -5.53 20.15 -18.01
C GLY A 117 -5.71 21.22 -19.09
N LYS A 118 -4.63 21.80 -19.64
CA LYS A 118 -4.71 22.72 -20.79
C LYS A 118 -5.23 22.01 -22.06
N ALA A 119 -4.82 20.76 -22.27
CA ALA A 119 -5.30 19.94 -23.37
C ALA A 119 -6.73 19.42 -23.16
N ASN A 120 -7.19 19.35 -21.90
CA ASN A 120 -8.48 18.80 -21.51
C ASN A 120 -9.29 19.79 -20.62
N PRO A 121 -9.71 20.95 -21.13
CA PRO A 121 -10.38 21.98 -20.34
C PRO A 121 -11.68 21.51 -19.68
N TRP A 122 -12.35 20.52 -20.25
CA TRP A 122 -13.55 19.89 -19.71
C TRP A 122 -13.34 19.21 -18.35
N ALA A 123 -12.11 18.75 -18.11
CA ALA A 123 -11.75 18.05 -16.89
C ALA A 123 -11.37 19.00 -15.73
N ILE A 124 -11.26 20.29 -15.96
CA ILE A 124 -10.90 21.30 -14.95
C ILE A 124 -12.17 21.94 -14.38
N LYS A 125 -12.26 21.96 -13.05
CA LYS A 125 -13.35 22.69 -12.37
C LYS A 125 -13.28 24.17 -12.74
N SER A 126 -14.33 24.70 -13.33
CA SER A 126 -14.45 26.13 -13.56
C SER A 126 -14.47 26.83 -12.18
N LEU A 127 -13.43 27.62 -11.92
CA LEU A 127 -13.37 28.49 -10.73
C LEU A 127 -14.28 29.73 -10.90
N GLN A 128 -15.07 29.80 -11.97
CA GLN A 128 -16.08 30.82 -12.04
C GLN A 128 -16.99 30.65 -10.82
N LYS A 129 -16.82 31.57 -9.86
CA LYS A 129 -17.87 31.84 -8.90
C LYS A 129 -19.11 32.04 -9.74
N THR A 130 -20.03 31.11 -9.76
CA THR A 130 -21.42 31.39 -10.04
C THR A 130 -21.89 32.26 -8.88
N GLY A 131 -21.44 33.52 -8.88
CA GLY A 131 -22.12 34.55 -8.21
C GLY A 131 -23.46 34.60 -8.95
N SER A 132 -24.49 34.06 -8.33
CA SER A 132 -25.86 34.50 -8.56
C SER A 132 -25.88 35.99 -8.20
N GLY A 133 -25.26 36.80 -9.06
CA GLY A 133 -25.50 38.22 -9.13
C GLY A 133 -26.91 38.37 -9.67
N TYR A 134 -27.86 38.27 -8.80
CA TYR A 134 -29.16 38.82 -9.02
C TYR A 134 -28.89 40.33 -9.21
N ASN A 135 -28.74 40.76 -10.47
CA ASN A 135 -28.69 42.14 -10.87
C ASN A 135 -30.09 42.74 -10.68
N ASN A 136 -30.37 43.08 -9.44
CA ASN A 136 -31.56 43.84 -9.04
C ASN A 136 -31.44 45.34 -9.42
N LEU A 137 -30.63 45.66 -10.42
CA LEU A 137 -30.42 47.04 -10.91
C LEU A 137 -31.40 47.43 -12.01
N SER A 138 -32.19 46.48 -12.56
CA SER A 138 -33.17 46.83 -13.62
C SER A 138 -34.57 47.11 -13.11
N GLN A 139 -34.92 46.81 -11.85
CA GLN A 139 -36.26 47.09 -11.34
C GLN A 139 -36.39 48.48 -10.68
N ASN A 140 -35.34 49.03 -10.11
CA ASN A 140 -35.42 50.34 -9.48
C ASN A 140 -35.60 51.51 -10.47
N HIS A 141 -35.27 51.36 -11.72
CA HIS A 141 -35.45 52.45 -12.71
C HIS A 141 -36.86 52.51 -13.25
N LYS A 142 -37.62 51.41 -13.25
CA LYS A 142 -39.06 51.49 -13.67
C LYS A 142 -39.97 52.00 -12.57
N GLU A 143 -39.71 51.60 -11.31
CA GLU A 143 -40.53 52.09 -10.19
C GLU A 143 -40.37 53.59 -9.93
N ILE A 144 -39.18 54.16 -10.12
CA ILE A 144 -38.92 55.58 -9.97
C ILE A 144 -39.66 56.40 -11.08
N ASP A 145 -39.66 55.91 -12.29
CA ASP A 145 -40.33 56.56 -13.42
C ASP A 145 -41.87 56.51 -13.32
N GLU A 146 -42.42 55.42 -12.80
CA GLU A 146 -43.88 55.36 -12.50
C GLU A 146 -44.30 56.25 -11.33
N MET A 147 -43.52 56.36 -10.27
CA MET A 147 -43.78 57.20 -9.15
C MET A 147 -43.72 58.71 -9.55
N GLU A 148 -42.85 59.12 -10.44
CA GLU A 148 -42.82 60.48 -10.99
C GLU A 148 -44.01 60.75 -11.89
N ARG A 149 -44.51 59.82 -12.66
CA ARG A 149 -45.71 59.92 -13.45
C ARG A 149 -46.95 60.09 -12.58
N TYR A 150 -47.09 59.37 -11.50
CA TYR A 150 -48.18 59.56 -10.53
C TYR A 150 -48.11 60.88 -9.85
N ARG A 151 -46.93 61.39 -9.45
CA ARG A 151 -46.82 62.76 -8.87
C ARG A 151 -47.21 63.86 -9.81
N LYS A 152 -46.91 63.80 -11.10
CA LYS A 152 -47.31 64.75 -12.12
C LYS A 152 -48.83 64.76 -12.38
N ALA A 153 -49.46 63.59 -12.29
CA ALA A 153 -50.92 63.48 -12.49
C ALA A 153 -51.74 64.03 -11.32
N PHE A 154 -51.17 64.07 -10.12
CA PHE A 154 -51.89 64.62 -8.93
C PHE A 154 -51.71 66.14 -8.69
N ASN A 155 -50.76 66.75 -9.40
CA ASN A 155 -50.48 68.19 -9.26
C ASN A 155 -50.96 69.03 -10.47
N SER A 156 -51.82 68.47 -11.29
CA SER A 156 -52.59 69.19 -12.37
C SER A 156 -54.06 69.24 -12.01
#